data_6f700ef7f3e32be71b5fbb1035448ad4
#
_entry.id   6f700ef7f3e32be71b5fbb1035448ad4
#
_cell.length_a   1.000
_cell.length_b   1.000
_cell.length_c   1.000
_cell.angle_alpha   90.00
_cell.angle_beta   90.00
_cell.angle_gamma   90.00
#
_symmetry.space_group_name_H-M   'P 1'
#
loop_
_entity.id
_entity.type
_entity.pdbx_description
1 polymer ?
#
loop_
_entity_poly.entity_id
_entity_poly.type
_entity_poly.pdbx_seq_one_letter_code
_entity_poly.pdbx_strand_id
1 'polypeptide(L)'
;MLFRSRSLDDVAVAVINTNFAMQASLNPTKDAIFIEDKTSPYSNIVAVREGDEKRPEIVALLKALQSKEVKEFIEKKYGGAIVPAF
;
A
#
# COMPACT_ATOMS: atom_id res chain seq x y z
N MET A 1 -5.41 7.82 -13.68
CA MET A 1 -5.03 7.78 -12.25
C MET A 1 -4.53 9.11 -11.73
N LEU A 2 -3.58 9.75 -12.40
CA LEU A 2 -3.14 11.11 -12.02
C LEU A 2 -4.27 12.14 -12.07
N PHE A 3 -5.24 11.93 -12.94
CA PHE A 3 -6.40 12.81 -13.04
C PHE A 3 -7.22 12.89 -11.76
N ARG A 4 -7.41 11.76 -11.07
CA ARG A 4 -8.23 11.71 -9.86
C ARG A 4 -7.69 12.63 -8.77
N SER A 5 -6.38 12.60 -8.56
CA SER A 5 -5.74 13.46 -7.55
C SER A 5 -5.80 14.93 -7.93
N ARG A 6 -5.59 15.24 -9.22
CA ARG A 6 -5.63 16.61 -9.71
C ARG A 6 -7.04 17.18 -9.80
N SER A 7 -8.04 16.31 -9.97
CA SER A 7 -9.44 16.69 -10.08
C SER A 7 -10.17 16.71 -8.76
N LEU A 8 -9.45 16.55 -7.65
CA LEU A 8 -10.06 16.45 -6.32
C LEU A 8 -10.95 17.64 -5.98
N ASP A 9 -10.55 18.85 -6.39
CA ASP A 9 -11.32 20.07 -6.14
C ASP A 9 -12.61 20.15 -6.98
N ASP A 10 -12.72 19.33 -8.02
CA ASP A 10 -13.86 19.32 -8.93
C ASP A 10 -14.92 18.28 -8.58
N VAL A 11 -14.67 17.43 -7.57
CA VAL A 11 -15.57 16.35 -7.18
C VAL A 11 -15.85 16.39 -5.68
N ALA A 12 -17.00 15.84 -5.30
CA ALA A 12 -17.38 15.79 -3.89
C ALA A 12 -16.54 14.76 -3.11
N VAL A 13 -16.27 13.60 -3.71
CA VAL A 13 -15.52 12.49 -3.09
C VAL A 13 -14.71 11.77 -4.18
N ALA A 14 -13.52 11.33 -3.85
CA ALA A 14 -12.69 10.51 -4.72
C ALA A 14 -12.04 9.38 -3.93
N VAL A 15 -11.90 8.22 -4.59
CA VAL A 15 -11.12 7.09 -4.07
C VAL A 15 -9.78 7.09 -4.79
N ILE A 16 -8.70 7.21 -4.05
CA ILE A 16 -7.36 7.40 -4.62
C ILE A 16 -6.40 6.40 -3.98
N ASN A 17 -5.64 5.69 -4.81
CA ASN A 17 -4.56 4.83 -4.32
C ASN A 17 -3.47 5.70 -3.67
N THR A 18 -2.92 5.24 -2.56
CA THR A 18 -1.98 6.03 -1.73
C THR A 18 -0.79 6.58 -2.51
N ASN A 19 -0.19 5.78 -3.39
CA ASN A 19 0.96 6.25 -4.17
C ASN A 19 0.62 7.45 -5.06
N PHE A 20 -0.58 7.48 -5.63
CA PHE A 20 -1.04 8.62 -6.43
C PHE A 20 -1.39 9.82 -5.55
N ALA A 21 -1.96 9.59 -4.38
CA ALA A 21 -2.22 10.66 -3.42
C ALA A 21 -0.90 11.34 -3.00
N MET A 22 0.13 10.54 -2.73
CA MET A 22 1.45 11.07 -2.36
C MET A 22 2.09 11.88 -3.48
N GLN A 23 1.91 11.46 -4.74
CA GLN A 23 2.39 12.22 -5.90
C GLN A 23 1.70 13.58 -6.04
N ALA A 24 0.47 13.70 -5.56
CA ALA A 24 -0.27 14.94 -5.53
C ALA A 24 -0.06 15.75 -4.24
N SER A 25 0.96 15.40 -3.47
CA SER A 25 1.29 16.04 -2.19
C SER A 25 0.20 15.90 -1.14
N LEU A 26 -0.65 14.88 -1.24
CA LEU A 26 -1.65 14.56 -0.23
C LEU A 26 -1.07 13.54 0.77
N ASN A 27 -1.41 13.71 2.04
CA ASN A 27 -1.05 12.76 3.08
C ASN A 27 -2.31 12.03 3.52
N PRO A 28 -2.45 10.73 3.21
CA PRO A 28 -3.67 9.97 3.54
C PRO A 28 -4.04 10.01 5.02
N THR A 29 -3.07 10.10 5.93
CA THR A 29 -3.36 10.13 7.36
C THR A 29 -3.95 11.46 7.82
N LYS A 30 -3.74 12.54 7.06
CA LYS A 30 -4.23 13.87 7.40
C LYS A 30 -5.36 14.34 6.50
N ASP A 31 -5.31 13.99 5.22
CA ASP A 31 -6.18 14.54 4.19
C ASP A 31 -7.33 13.61 3.82
N ALA A 32 -7.28 12.33 4.21
CA ALA A 32 -8.33 11.37 3.92
C ALA A 32 -9.44 11.40 4.96
N ILE A 33 -10.68 11.24 4.50
CA ILE A 33 -11.83 11.03 5.38
C ILE A 33 -11.83 9.59 5.90
N PHE A 34 -11.40 8.65 5.05
CA PHE A 34 -11.36 7.23 5.34
C PHE A 34 -10.13 6.60 4.65
N ILE A 35 -9.47 5.69 5.34
CA ILE A 35 -8.35 4.93 4.79
C ILE A 35 -8.55 3.45 5.08
N GLU A 36 -8.27 2.58 4.10
CA GLU A 36 -8.34 1.13 4.31
C GLU A 36 -7.32 0.69 5.35
N ASP A 37 -7.73 -0.20 6.24
CA ASP A 37 -6.82 -0.75 7.22
C ASP A 37 -6.12 -2.03 6.70
N LYS A 38 -5.22 -2.57 7.53
CA LYS A 38 -4.42 -3.75 7.16
C LYS A 38 -5.24 -5.03 6.99
N THR A 39 -6.50 -5.05 7.41
CA THR A 39 -7.38 -6.21 7.29
C THR A 39 -8.15 -6.24 5.97
N SER A 40 -8.00 -5.19 5.14
CA SER A 40 -8.64 -5.13 3.84
C SER A 40 -8.18 -6.30 2.95
N PRO A 41 -9.10 -6.93 2.20
CA PRO A 41 -8.74 -8.01 1.27
C PRO A 41 -8.03 -7.51 0.01
N TYR A 42 -7.87 -6.20 -0.17
CA TYR A 42 -7.30 -5.59 -1.37
C TYR A 42 -5.83 -5.21 -1.23
N SER A 43 -5.12 -5.80 -0.26
CA SER A 43 -3.69 -5.61 -0.13
C SER A 43 -2.92 -6.17 -1.34
N ASN A 44 -1.73 -5.64 -1.58
CA ASN A 44 -0.87 -6.13 -2.64
C ASN A 44 -0.40 -7.55 -2.34
N ILE A 45 -0.19 -8.32 -3.39
CA ILE A 45 0.19 -9.73 -3.29
C ILE A 45 1.41 -10.03 -4.16
N VAL A 46 2.04 -11.15 -3.89
CA VAL A 46 3.04 -11.76 -4.76
C VAL A 46 2.38 -12.93 -5.46
N ALA A 47 2.29 -12.88 -6.78
CA ALA A 47 1.68 -13.94 -7.58
C ALA A 47 2.76 -14.87 -8.14
N VAL A 48 2.53 -16.17 -8.05
CA VAL A 48 3.43 -17.20 -8.56
C VAL A 48 2.64 -18.24 -9.35
N ARG A 49 3.35 -19.10 -10.10
CA ARG A 49 2.72 -20.22 -10.78
C ARG A 49 2.21 -21.23 -9.75
N GLU A 50 1.12 -21.90 -10.09
CA GLU A 50 0.60 -22.98 -9.27
C GLU A 50 1.69 -24.02 -9.01
N GLY A 51 1.89 -24.37 -7.75
CA GLY A 51 2.93 -25.30 -7.32
C GLY A 51 4.27 -24.69 -6.97
N ASP A 52 4.53 -23.44 -7.38
CA ASP A 52 5.80 -22.75 -7.09
C ASP A 52 5.81 -22.05 -5.74
N GLU A 53 4.69 -21.95 -5.05
CA GLU A 53 4.57 -21.26 -3.76
C GLU A 53 5.44 -21.89 -2.66
N LYS A 54 5.84 -23.14 -2.82
CA LYS A 54 6.70 -23.85 -1.86
C LYS A 54 8.17 -23.83 -2.23
N ARG A 55 8.55 -23.24 -3.36
CA ARG A 55 9.95 -23.16 -3.76
C ARG A 55 10.75 -22.34 -2.74
N PRO A 56 11.98 -22.80 -2.40
CA PRO A 56 12.80 -22.10 -1.40
C PRO A 56 13.05 -20.64 -1.73
N GLU A 57 13.21 -20.30 -3.01
CA GLU A 57 13.43 -18.92 -3.45
C GLU A 57 12.22 -18.03 -3.15
N ILE A 58 11.01 -18.55 -3.39
CA ILE A 58 9.77 -17.82 -3.15
C ILE A 58 9.53 -17.67 -1.66
N VAL A 59 9.77 -18.72 -0.88
CA VAL A 59 9.64 -18.68 0.59
C VAL A 59 10.61 -17.66 1.17
N ALA A 60 11.85 -17.63 0.69
CA ALA A 60 12.85 -16.66 1.15
C ALA A 60 12.43 -15.22 0.82
N LEU A 61 11.90 -15.00 -0.39
CA LEU A 61 11.41 -13.68 -0.81
C LEU A 61 10.27 -13.21 0.09
N LEU A 62 9.30 -14.05 0.38
CA LEU A 62 8.16 -13.70 1.24
C LEU A 62 8.62 -13.41 2.66
N LYS A 63 9.55 -14.19 3.20
CA LYS A 63 10.12 -13.93 4.52
C LYS A 63 10.81 -12.58 4.58
N ALA A 64 11.57 -12.23 3.55
CA ALA A 64 12.25 -10.94 3.48
C ALA A 64 11.24 -9.78 3.38
N LEU A 65 10.23 -9.91 2.52
CA LEU A 65 9.21 -8.87 2.33
C LEU A 65 8.34 -8.66 3.57
N GLN A 66 8.08 -9.72 4.33
CA GLN A 66 7.25 -9.66 5.53
C GLN A 66 8.07 -9.57 6.81
N SER A 67 9.33 -9.20 6.71
CA SER A 67 10.20 -9.08 7.86
C SER A 67 9.87 -7.86 8.71
N LYS A 68 10.32 -7.92 9.97
CA LYS A 68 10.18 -6.79 10.89
C LYS A 68 10.92 -5.55 10.37
N GLU A 69 12.07 -5.75 9.75
CA GLU A 69 12.87 -4.66 9.19
C GLU A 69 12.12 -3.92 8.07
N VAL A 70 11.44 -4.66 7.19
CA VAL A 70 10.61 -4.06 6.13
C VAL A 70 9.44 -3.31 6.73
N LYS A 71 8.76 -3.92 7.70
CA LYS A 71 7.63 -3.28 8.38
C LYS A 71 8.05 -1.96 9.04
N GLU A 72 9.15 -1.97 9.77
CA GLU A 72 9.67 -0.77 10.41
C GLU A 72 10.08 0.30 9.39
N PHE A 73 10.68 -0.12 8.28
CA PHE A 73 11.05 0.77 7.18
C PHE A 73 9.81 1.46 6.59
N ILE A 74 8.75 0.70 6.33
CA ILE A 74 7.50 1.25 5.79
C ILE A 74 6.90 2.26 6.77
N GLU A 75 6.81 1.91 8.03
CA GLU A 75 6.24 2.77 9.05
C GLU A 75 7.05 4.06 9.22
N LYS A 76 8.37 3.95 9.22
CA LYS A 76 9.27 5.09 9.39
C LYS A 76 9.28 6.01 8.18
N LYS A 77 9.36 5.43 6.97
CA LYS A 77 9.48 6.21 5.73
C LYS A 77 8.17 6.89 5.34
N TYR A 78 7.07 6.20 5.51
CA TYR A 78 5.77 6.67 5.01
C TYR A 78 4.84 7.20 6.09
N GLY A 79 5.22 7.11 7.37
CA GLY A 79 4.49 7.74 8.47
C GLY A 79 3.01 7.39 8.55
N GLY A 80 2.65 6.15 8.24
CA GLY A 80 1.26 5.69 8.27
C GLY A 80 0.51 5.87 6.95
N ALA A 81 1.10 6.53 5.96
CA ALA A 81 0.48 6.70 4.64
C ALA A 81 0.35 5.37 3.90
N ILE A 82 1.28 4.45 4.13
CA ILE A 82 1.24 3.09 3.61
C ILE A 82 1.11 2.14 4.79
N VAL A 83 0.14 1.23 4.73
CA VAL A 83 -0.21 0.34 5.84
C VAL A 83 0.30 -1.06 5.54
N PRO A 84 1.28 -1.59 6.32
CA PRO A 84 1.70 -2.98 6.17
C PRO A 84 0.54 -3.92 6.54
N ALA A 85 0.30 -4.92 5.71
CA ALA A 85 -0.77 -5.91 5.93
C ALA A 85 -0.24 -7.21 6.59
N PHE A 86 0.90 -7.12 7.25
CA PHE A 86 1.55 -8.28 7.87
C PHE A 86 2.13 -7.95 9.24
#